data_584c2b1c47131cb3999e662ec6d1b4cd
#
_entry.id   584c2b1c47131cb3999e662ec6d1b4cd
#
_cell.length_a   1.000
_cell.length_b   1.000
_cell.length_c   1.000
_cell.angle_alpha   90.00
_cell.angle_beta   90.00
_cell.angle_gamma   90.00
#
_symmetry.space_group_name_H-M   'P 1'
#
loop_
_entity.id
_entity.type
_entity.pdbx_description
1 polymer ?
#
loop_
_entity_poly.entity_id
_entity_poly.type
_entity_poly.pdbx_seq_one_letter_code
_entity_poly.pdbx_strand_id
1 'polypeptide(L)'
;MSVFLGVDIGTSGTKTIAIREDGTILASAMVEYPLSSPKPGWSEQNPEDWYQATVSTVQMILKSGKVKAADVKGIGLSGQMHGSVFLDKNQNVIRPALLWNDQRTAAECAEIEERAGGRKKLIGMVANPALTGFTAPKILWLRNHEPKNYERMVSCLLPKDYVRLRLTGEFATEVSDASGTLLLDVQNRKWSTALLKKLDLSLSILPKVYESEEVSGVLHQQAATQMGLPVGTPVVGGGGD
;
A
#
# COMPACT_ATOMS: atom_id res chain seq x y z
N MET A 1 -30.00 5.08 2.59
CA MET A 1 -29.02 6.21 2.56
C MET A 1 -27.69 5.61 2.15
N SER A 2 -26.99 6.23 1.18
CA SER A 2 -25.65 5.73 0.78
C SER A 2 -24.58 6.33 1.70
N VAL A 3 -23.74 5.46 2.27
CA VAL A 3 -22.60 5.82 3.10
C VAL A 3 -21.35 5.22 2.48
N PHE A 4 -20.26 5.96 2.48
CA PHE A 4 -18.94 5.51 2.03
C PHE A 4 -17.95 5.57 3.17
N LEU A 5 -17.04 4.61 3.23
CA LEU A 5 -15.94 4.60 4.19
C LEU A 5 -14.66 5.04 3.51
N GLY A 6 -13.99 6.06 4.06
CA GLY A 6 -12.63 6.43 3.71
C GLY A 6 -11.71 5.91 4.81
N VAL A 7 -10.75 5.06 4.46
CA VAL A 7 -9.79 4.46 5.39
C VAL A 7 -8.40 4.95 5.03
N ASP A 8 -7.78 5.70 5.93
CA ASP A 8 -6.43 6.22 5.79
C ASP A 8 -5.46 5.42 6.67
N ILE A 9 -4.52 4.74 6.04
CA ILE A 9 -3.48 3.91 6.68
C ILE A 9 -2.22 4.77 6.85
N GLY A 10 -2.23 5.67 7.85
CA GLY A 10 -1.13 6.59 8.11
C GLY A 10 0.06 5.94 8.82
N THR A 11 1.09 6.73 9.12
CA THR A 11 2.30 6.24 9.82
C THR A 11 2.05 6.00 11.30
N SER A 12 1.23 6.83 11.94
CA SER A 12 0.98 6.75 13.39
C SER A 12 -0.26 5.95 13.77
N GLY A 13 -1.15 5.69 12.81
CA GLY A 13 -2.41 5.00 13.06
C GLY A 13 -3.30 4.96 11.81
N THR A 14 -4.31 4.12 11.85
CA THR A 14 -5.37 4.09 10.83
C THR A 14 -6.54 4.93 11.27
N LYS A 15 -6.98 5.84 10.40
CA LYS A 15 -8.19 6.64 10.59
C LYS A 15 -9.25 6.23 9.58
N THR A 16 -10.47 6.01 10.05
CA THR A 16 -11.63 5.76 9.18
C THR A 16 -12.67 6.86 9.39
N ILE A 17 -13.22 7.36 8.29
CA ILE A 17 -14.38 8.26 8.27
C ILE A 17 -15.54 7.59 7.55
N ALA A 18 -16.76 7.85 8.01
CA ALA A 18 -17.98 7.51 7.29
C ALA A 18 -18.62 8.79 6.78
N ILE A 19 -18.86 8.87 5.48
CA ILE A 19 -19.41 10.06 4.81
C ILE A 19 -20.66 9.70 4.00
N ARG A 20 -21.55 10.67 3.83
CA ARG A 20 -22.66 10.60 2.89
C ARG A 20 -22.24 11.07 1.50
N GLU A 21 -23.10 10.84 0.51
CA GLU A 21 -22.94 11.33 -0.87
C GLU A 21 -22.79 12.86 -0.95
N ASP A 22 -23.38 13.60 -0.01
CA ASP A 22 -23.29 15.07 0.09
C ASP A 22 -22.01 15.56 0.80
N GLY A 23 -21.10 14.65 1.17
CA GLY A 23 -19.88 14.97 1.90
C GLY A 23 -20.04 15.11 3.43
N THR A 24 -21.23 14.93 3.98
CA THR A 24 -21.47 15.02 5.44
C THR A 24 -20.75 13.88 6.15
N ILE A 25 -19.85 14.21 7.08
CA ILE A 25 -19.19 13.23 7.95
C ILE A 25 -20.15 12.79 9.05
N LEU A 26 -20.46 11.50 9.10
CA LEU A 26 -21.35 10.89 10.10
C LEU A 26 -20.60 10.44 11.35
N ALA A 27 -19.44 9.86 11.16
CA ALA A 27 -18.59 9.33 12.21
C ALA A 27 -17.12 9.28 11.77
N SER A 28 -16.22 9.27 12.72
CA SER A 28 -14.81 8.96 12.52
C SER A 28 -14.27 8.17 13.69
N ALA A 29 -13.26 7.34 13.43
CA ALA A 29 -12.54 6.57 14.43
C ALA A 29 -11.06 6.49 14.05
N MET A 30 -10.18 6.36 15.03
CA MET A 30 -8.74 6.20 14.82
C MET A 30 -8.21 5.16 15.81
N VAL A 31 -7.27 4.35 15.34
CA VAL A 31 -6.51 3.38 16.14
C VAL A 31 -5.03 3.54 15.81
N GLU A 32 -4.23 3.80 16.84
CA GLU A 32 -2.78 3.93 16.74
C GLU A 32 -2.08 2.58 16.77
N TYR A 33 -0.87 2.52 16.24
CA TYR A 33 0.02 1.36 16.28
C TYR A 33 1.49 1.78 16.39
N PRO A 34 2.35 0.86 16.88
CA PRO A 34 3.75 1.21 17.15
C PRO A 34 4.55 1.42 15.86
N LEU A 35 5.56 2.27 15.96
CA LEU A 35 6.64 2.44 15.00
C LEU A 35 7.92 1.83 15.59
N SER A 36 8.59 0.96 14.85
CA SER A 36 9.88 0.38 15.23
C SER A 36 11.04 1.08 14.53
N SER A 37 12.06 1.43 15.30
CA SER A 37 13.32 1.99 14.78
C SER A 37 14.50 1.12 15.26
N PRO A 38 14.73 -0.07 14.64
CA PRO A 38 15.71 -1.03 15.17
C PRO A 38 17.17 -0.56 15.09
N LYS A 39 17.45 0.44 14.23
CA LYS A 39 18.75 1.11 14.10
C LYS A 39 18.55 2.57 13.73
N PRO A 40 19.52 3.47 13.95
CA PRO A 40 19.44 4.84 13.48
C PRO A 40 19.13 4.92 11.98
N GLY A 41 18.14 5.70 11.60
CA GLY A 41 17.68 5.86 10.22
C GLY A 41 16.82 4.72 9.68
N TRP A 42 16.53 3.68 10.47
CA TRP A 42 15.64 2.59 10.11
C TRP A 42 14.23 2.85 10.64
N SER A 43 13.23 2.50 9.85
CA SER A 43 11.82 2.67 10.21
C SER A 43 10.98 1.52 9.67
N GLU A 44 10.35 0.77 10.57
CA GLU A 44 9.64 -0.46 10.26
C GLU A 44 8.30 -0.54 10.98
N GLN A 45 7.33 -1.21 10.35
CA GLN A 45 6.05 -1.55 10.98
C GLN A 45 5.60 -2.97 10.61
N ASN A 46 4.79 -3.57 11.49
CA ASN A 46 4.11 -4.82 11.20
C ASN A 46 2.86 -4.54 10.34
N PRO A 47 2.76 -5.02 9.09
CA PRO A 47 1.59 -4.78 8.24
C PRO A 47 0.27 -5.31 8.82
N GLU A 48 0.31 -6.33 9.68
CA GLU A 48 -0.89 -6.85 10.34
C GLU A 48 -1.55 -5.81 11.25
N ASP A 49 -0.77 -4.92 11.86
CA ASP A 49 -1.29 -3.87 12.73
C ASP A 49 -2.19 -2.90 11.93
N TRP A 50 -1.85 -2.61 10.68
CA TRP A 50 -2.67 -1.78 9.78
C TRP A 50 -4.02 -2.42 9.48
N TYR A 51 -4.03 -3.72 9.20
CA TYR A 51 -5.26 -4.46 8.94
C TYR A 51 -6.15 -4.52 10.18
N GLN A 52 -5.59 -4.85 11.35
CA GLN A 52 -6.32 -4.92 12.60
C GLN A 52 -6.88 -3.55 13.02
N ALA A 53 -6.12 -2.47 12.82
CA ALA A 53 -6.58 -1.12 13.06
C ALA A 53 -7.73 -0.73 12.10
N THR A 54 -7.64 -1.13 10.82
CA THR A 54 -8.72 -0.93 9.85
C THR A 54 -10.01 -1.63 10.29
N VAL A 55 -9.93 -2.89 10.66
CA VAL A 55 -11.09 -3.64 11.19
C VAL A 55 -11.67 -2.94 12.42
N SER A 56 -10.81 -2.56 13.36
CA SER A 56 -11.23 -1.93 14.63
C SER A 56 -11.91 -0.58 14.40
N THR A 57 -11.36 0.29 13.54
CA THR A 57 -11.96 1.60 13.26
C THR A 57 -13.33 1.49 12.60
N VAL A 58 -13.53 0.54 11.68
CA VAL A 58 -14.82 0.29 11.06
C VAL A 58 -15.83 -0.23 12.10
N GLN A 59 -15.43 -1.18 12.95
CA GLN A 59 -16.29 -1.66 14.04
C GLN A 59 -16.70 -0.53 15.00
N MET A 60 -15.77 0.38 15.34
CA MET A 60 -16.08 1.55 16.18
C MET A 60 -17.12 2.46 15.55
N ILE A 61 -17.02 2.70 14.24
CA ILE A 61 -17.99 3.50 13.47
C ILE A 61 -19.38 2.83 13.50
N LEU A 62 -19.47 1.54 13.25
CA LEU A 62 -20.75 0.81 13.29
C LEU A 62 -21.35 0.79 14.70
N LYS A 63 -20.54 0.57 15.73
CA LYS A 63 -20.95 0.58 17.14
C LYS A 63 -21.44 1.95 17.61
N SER A 64 -21.06 3.05 16.94
CA SER A 64 -21.56 4.40 17.26
C SER A 64 -23.08 4.57 17.04
N GLY A 65 -23.71 3.65 16.31
CA GLY A 65 -25.11 3.69 15.94
C GLY A 65 -25.48 4.71 14.87
N LYS A 66 -24.52 5.53 14.40
CA LYS A 66 -24.73 6.57 13.39
C LYS A 66 -24.71 6.01 11.96
N VAL A 67 -24.14 4.82 11.75
CA VAL A 67 -24.00 4.16 10.46
C VAL A 67 -24.53 2.74 10.56
N LYS A 68 -25.44 2.38 9.67
CA LYS A 68 -25.87 0.98 9.53
C LYS A 68 -25.00 0.27 8.49
N ALA A 69 -24.57 -0.94 8.77
CA ALA A 69 -23.72 -1.72 7.86
C ALA A 69 -24.34 -1.84 6.45
N ALA A 70 -25.64 -2.04 6.33
CA ALA A 70 -26.36 -2.17 5.07
C ALA A 70 -26.35 -0.89 4.21
N ASP A 71 -26.09 0.29 4.82
CA ASP A 71 -26.00 1.57 4.14
C ASP A 71 -24.64 1.80 3.50
N VAL A 72 -23.58 1.05 3.90
CA VAL A 72 -22.22 1.17 3.36
C VAL A 72 -22.20 0.63 1.92
N LYS A 73 -21.85 1.51 0.95
CA LYS A 73 -21.89 1.21 -0.49
C LYS A 73 -20.51 1.09 -1.12
N GLY A 74 -19.46 1.48 -0.42
CA GLY A 74 -18.09 1.36 -0.91
C GLY A 74 -17.06 1.79 0.11
N ILE A 75 -15.82 1.38 -0.13
CA ILE A 75 -14.64 1.68 0.68
C ILE A 75 -13.57 2.26 -0.22
N GLY A 76 -13.07 3.45 0.12
CA GLY A 76 -11.85 4.04 -0.44
C GLY A 76 -10.70 3.90 0.55
N LEU A 77 -9.51 3.59 0.04
CA LEU A 77 -8.30 3.46 0.83
C LEU A 77 -7.33 4.59 0.50
N SER A 78 -6.74 5.20 1.51
CA SER A 78 -5.54 6.02 1.36
C SER A 78 -4.48 5.61 2.38
N GLY A 79 -3.30 6.19 2.31
CA GLY A 79 -2.31 5.96 3.35
C GLY A 79 -0.88 6.26 2.94
N GLN A 80 0.03 6.08 3.91
CA GLN A 80 1.45 6.32 3.74
C GLN A 80 2.01 5.64 2.48
N MET A 81 2.63 6.43 1.64
CA MET A 81 3.24 5.99 0.38
C MET A 81 4.54 5.22 0.60
N HIS A 82 5.09 4.66 -0.47
CA HIS A 82 6.46 4.16 -0.58
C HIS A 82 6.83 2.96 0.29
N GLY A 83 6.05 2.61 1.30
CA GLY A 83 6.30 1.46 2.15
C GLY A 83 6.41 0.16 1.33
N SER A 84 7.20 -0.81 1.80
CA SER A 84 7.35 -2.07 1.09
C SER A 84 6.96 -3.25 1.98
N VAL A 85 5.89 -3.93 1.61
CA VAL A 85 5.43 -5.19 2.21
C VAL A 85 5.83 -6.34 1.30
N PHE A 86 6.74 -7.17 1.74
CA PHE A 86 7.22 -8.34 0.98
C PHE A 86 6.45 -9.58 1.37
N LEU A 87 5.83 -10.26 0.40
CA LEU A 87 4.99 -11.44 0.61
C LEU A 87 5.59 -12.68 -0.03
N ASP A 88 5.46 -13.82 0.66
CA ASP A 88 5.77 -15.14 0.14
C ASP A 88 4.60 -15.74 -0.67
N LYS A 89 4.81 -16.93 -1.24
CA LYS A 89 3.79 -17.65 -2.04
C LYS A 89 2.49 -17.98 -1.30
N ASN A 90 2.51 -17.95 0.02
CA ASN A 90 1.35 -18.19 0.88
C ASN A 90 0.74 -16.87 1.38
N GLN A 91 1.16 -15.73 0.80
CA GLN A 91 0.77 -14.37 1.21
C GLN A 91 1.19 -14.00 2.64
N ASN A 92 2.15 -14.72 3.23
CA ASN A 92 2.71 -14.34 4.51
C ASN A 92 3.69 -13.18 4.35
N VAL A 93 3.65 -12.24 5.29
CA VAL A 93 4.63 -11.17 5.39
C VAL A 93 6.00 -11.76 5.75
N ILE A 94 7.00 -11.53 4.91
CA ILE A 94 8.35 -12.10 5.06
C ILE A 94 9.12 -11.42 6.19
N ARG A 95 8.91 -10.12 6.36
CA ARG A 95 9.54 -9.29 7.38
C ARG A 95 8.71 -8.02 7.64
N PRO A 96 8.95 -7.26 8.73
CA PRO A 96 8.32 -5.95 8.90
C PRO A 96 8.52 -5.06 7.68
N ALA A 97 7.49 -4.28 7.33
CA ALA A 97 7.52 -3.35 6.21
C ALA A 97 8.56 -2.25 6.43
N LEU A 98 9.30 -1.89 5.39
CA LEU A 98 10.19 -0.73 5.37
C LEU A 98 9.38 0.50 5.00
N LEU A 99 9.42 1.56 5.83
CA LEU A 99 8.57 2.73 5.66
C LEU A 99 9.19 3.83 4.79
N TRP A 100 8.40 4.85 4.47
CA TRP A 100 8.79 5.99 3.63
C TRP A 100 9.94 6.83 4.21
N ASN A 101 10.04 6.91 5.54
CA ASN A 101 11.06 7.65 6.27
C ASN A 101 12.32 6.81 6.59
N ASP A 102 12.40 5.57 6.07
CA ASP A 102 13.58 4.71 6.20
C ASP A 102 14.71 5.18 5.28
N GLN A 103 15.93 5.29 5.81
CA GLN A 103 17.08 5.86 5.12
C GLN A 103 18.15 4.82 4.75
N ARG A 104 17.88 3.50 4.97
CA ARG A 104 18.92 2.46 4.80
C ARG A 104 19.38 2.22 3.36
N THR A 105 18.62 2.67 2.36
CA THR A 105 18.76 2.27 0.95
C THR A 105 19.56 3.25 0.09
N ALA A 106 20.45 4.05 0.68
CA ALA A 106 21.22 5.05 -0.07
C ALA A 106 22.13 4.42 -1.16
N ALA A 107 22.73 3.26 -0.87
CA ALA A 107 23.56 2.53 -1.85
C ALA A 107 22.72 2.02 -3.03
N GLU A 108 21.51 1.54 -2.76
CA GLU A 108 20.57 1.04 -3.78
C GLU A 108 20.02 2.18 -4.64
N CYS A 109 19.88 3.40 -4.10
CA CYS A 109 19.55 4.57 -4.91
C CYS A 109 20.64 4.85 -5.94
N ALA A 110 21.91 4.81 -5.55
CA ALA A 110 23.03 4.96 -6.48
C ALA A 110 23.09 3.84 -7.52
N GLU A 111 22.89 2.58 -7.10
CA GLU A 111 22.79 1.42 -8.00
C GLU A 111 21.68 1.60 -9.04
N ILE A 112 20.50 2.08 -8.64
CA ILE A 112 19.38 2.33 -9.56
C ILE A 112 19.74 3.40 -10.59
N GLU A 113 20.32 4.53 -10.16
CA GLU A 113 20.73 5.60 -11.08
C GLU A 113 21.79 5.11 -12.08
N GLU A 114 22.78 4.35 -11.63
CA GLU A 114 23.81 3.76 -12.48
C GLU A 114 23.23 2.81 -13.52
N ARG A 115 22.41 1.83 -13.08
CA ARG A 115 21.76 0.85 -13.95
C ARG A 115 20.78 1.50 -14.94
N ALA A 116 20.09 2.58 -14.55
CA ALA A 116 19.26 3.37 -15.45
C ALA A 116 20.08 4.08 -16.55
N GLY A 117 21.36 4.28 -16.33
CA GLY A 117 22.27 5.03 -17.21
C GLY A 117 22.33 6.53 -16.86
N GLY A 118 22.15 6.83 -15.57
CA GLY A 118 22.22 8.15 -14.96
C GLY A 118 20.85 8.73 -14.59
N ARG A 119 20.86 9.65 -13.63
CA ARG A 119 19.67 10.30 -13.06
C ARG A 119 18.69 10.86 -14.10
N LYS A 120 19.20 11.54 -15.15
CA LYS A 120 18.36 12.11 -16.20
C LYS A 120 17.57 11.04 -16.97
N LYS A 121 18.22 9.90 -17.27
CA LYS A 121 17.55 8.78 -17.95
C LYS A 121 16.52 8.10 -17.03
N LEU A 122 16.83 7.95 -15.74
CA LEU A 122 15.88 7.43 -14.75
C LEU A 122 14.63 8.30 -14.71
N ILE A 123 14.77 9.62 -14.57
CA ILE A 123 13.65 10.56 -14.56
C ILE A 123 12.83 10.46 -15.86
N GLY A 124 13.49 10.26 -17.00
CA GLY A 124 12.80 10.04 -18.28
C GLY A 124 12.00 8.76 -18.37
N MET A 125 12.27 7.75 -17.51
CA MET A 125 11.55 6.46 -17.48
C MET A 125 10.38 6.46 -16.49
N VAL A 126 10.50 7.19 -15.36
CA VAL A 126 9.58 7.06 -14.22
C VAL A 126 9.19 8.40 -13.59
N ALA A 127 9.59 9.51 -14.19
CA ALA A 127 9.33 10.90 -13.78
C ALA A 127 9.84 11.27 -12.37
N ASN A 128 10.68 10.44 -11.76
CA ASN A 128 11.19 10.62 -10.39
C ASN A 128 12.68 10.31 -10.29
N PRO A 129 13.46 10.97 -9.41
CA PRO A 129 14.79 10.54 -9.03
C PRO A 129 14.75 9.38 -8.03
N ALA A 130 15.85 8.66 -7.84
CA ALA A 130 15.96 7.68 -6.79
C ALA A 130 16.08 8.35 -5.41
N LEU A 131 15.19 8.00 -4.49
CA LEU A 131 15.18 8.47 -3.11
C LEU A 131 15.04 7.28 -2.16
N THR A 132 15.68 7.36 -0.98
CA THR A 132 15.69 6.27 0.02
C THR A 132 14.30 5.86 0.48
N GLY A 133 13.38 6.82 0.54
CA GLY A 133 11.99 6.56 0.92
C GLY A 133 11.20 5.70 -0.08
N PHE A 134 11.58 5.65 -1.36
CA PHE A 134 10.82 4.95 -2.41
C PHE A 134 10.93 3.42 -2.32
N THR A 135 10.01 2.71 -2.99
CA THR A 135 9.88 1.25 -2.88
C THR A 135 10.97 0.49 -3.62
N ALA A 136 11.36 0.93 -4.84
CA ALA A 136 12.36 0.23 -5.64
C ALA A 136 13.70 0.04 -4.92
N PRO A 137 14.30 1.06 -4.27
CA PRO A 137 15.50 0.88 -3.48
C PRO A 137 15.37 -0.16 -2.37
N LYS A 138 14.18 -0.29 -1.75
CA LYS A 138 13.92 -1.27 -0.69
C LYS A 138 13.87 -2.70 -1.23
N ILE A 139 13.35 -2.90 -2.44
CA ILE A 139 13.39 -4.21 -3.11
C ILE A 139 14.83 -4.62 -3.39
N LEU A 140 15.67 -3.69 -3.90
CA LEU A 140 17.09 -3.95 -4.13
C LEU A 140 17.83 -4.20 -2.82
N TRP A 141 17.52 -3.43 -1.79
CA TRP A 141 18.09 -3.63 -0.46
C TRP A 141 17.78 -5.04 0.08
N LEU A 142 16.54 -5.51 -0.05
CA LEU A 142 16.18 -6.88 0.33
C LEU A 142 17.02 -7.90 -0.43
N ARG A 143 17.21 -7.71 -1.76
CA ARG A 143 18.06 -8.56 -2.59
C ARG A 143 19.52 -8.60 -2.11
N ASN A 144 20.06 -7.40 -1.82
CA ASN A 144 21.50 -7.24 -1.52
C ASN A 144 21.85 -7.68 -0.09
N HIS A 145 20.94 -7.45 0.88
CA HIS A 145 21.23 -7.64 2.31
C HIS A 145 20.49 -8.82 2.94
N GLU A 146 19.38 -9.25 2.37
CA GLU A 146 18.57 -10.38 2.85
C GLU A 146 18.21 -11.34 1.71
N PRO A 147 19.21 -11.94 1.00
CA PRO A 147 18.96 -12.71 -0.22
C PRO A 147 17.99 -13.89 -0.01
N LYS A 148 18.03 -14.56 1.14
CA LYS A 148 17.07 -15.63 1.47
C LYS A 148 15.63 -15.14 1.56
N ASN A 149 15.41 -13.91 2.03
CA ASN A 149 14.09 -13.28 2.06
C ASN A 149 13.67 -12.86 0.66
N TYR A 150 14.61 -12.32 -0.14
CA TYR A 150 14.35 -11.96 -1.53
C TYR A 150 13.95 -13.17 -2.39
N GLU A 151 14.63 -14.31 -2.24
CA GLU A 151 14.29 -15.56 -2.94
C GLU A 151 12.88 -16.09 -2.62
N ARG A 152 12.37 -15.80 -1.42
CA ARG A 152 11.02 -16.17 -0.98
C ARG A 152 9.95 -15.20 -1.47
N MET A 153 10.36 -13.98 -1.84
CA MET A 153 9.43 -12.91 -2.21
C MET A 153 8.80 -13.21 -3.57
N VAL A 154 7.48 -13.28 -3.61
CA VAL A 154 6.69 -13.39 -4.84
C VAL A 154 5.90 -12.13 -5.15
N SER A 155 5.71 -11.23 -4.16
CA SER A 155 5.03 -9.94 -4.36
C SER A 155 5.56 -8.87 -3.40
N CYS A 156 5.55 -7.63 -3.88
CA CYS A 156 5.80 -6.43 -3.09
C CYS A 156 4.59 -5.49 -3.22
N LEU A 157 3.98 -5.16 -2.07
CA LEU A 157 2.81 -4.29 -1.99
C LEU A 157 3.14 -3.02 -1.20
N LEU A 158 2.40 -1.95 -1.49
CA LEU A 158 2.38 -0.74 -0.67
C LEU A 158 1.50 -0.93 0.57
N PRO A 159 1.59 -0.08 1.61
CA PRO A 159 0.86 -0.29 2.86
C PRO A 159 -0.65 -0.43 2.69
N LYS A 160 -1.30 0.50 1.97
CA LYS A 160 -2.74 0.41 1.71
C LYS A 160 -3.12 -0.78 0.83
N ASP A 161 -2.22 -1.18 -0.09
CA ASP A 161 -2.47 -2.30 -0.99
C ASP A 161 -2.38 -3.65 -0.26
N TYR A 162 -1.54 -3.74 0.78
CA TYR A 162 -1.57 -4.88 1.69
C TYR A 162 -2.91 -4.97 2.43
N VAL A 163 -3.42 -3.84 2.95
CA VAL A 163 -4.75 -3.81 3.59
C VAL A 163 -5.82 -4.21 2.58
N ARG A 164 -5.76 -3.71 1.33
CA ARG A 164 -6.65 -4.13 0.24
C ARG A 164 -6.62 -5.64 0.02
N LEU A 165 -5.44 -6.24 -0.10
CA LEU A 165 -5.28 -7.68 -0.26
C LEU A 165 -6.00 -8.43 0.88
N ARG A 166 -5.82 -7.97 2.12
CA ARG A 166 -6.47 -8.55 3.30
C ARG A 166 -7.99 -8.37 3.32
N LEU A 167 -8.51 -7.34 2.65
CA LEU A 167 -9.95 -7.06 2.54
C LEU A 167 -10.61 -7.82 1.38
N THR A 168 -9.91 -7.97 0.26
CA THR A 168 -10.50 -8.41 -1.01
C THR A 168 -9.94 -9.71 -1.56
N GLY A 169 -8.72 -10.09 -1.18
CA GLY A 169 -7.95 -11.16 -1.81
C GLY A 169 -7.25 -10.75 -3.11
N GLU A 170 -7.40 -9.49 -3.56
CA GLU A 170 -6.88 -9.01 -4.84
C GLU A 170 -5.53 -8.31 -4.70
N PHE A 171 -4.57 -8.67 -5.58
CA PHE A 171 -3.29 -7.99 -5.73
C PHE A 171 -3.47 -6.77 -6.64
N ALA A 172 -3.72 -5.63 -6.04
CA ALA A 172 -3.98 -4.39 -6.76
C ALA A 172 -3.25 -3.20 -6.13
N THR A 173 -2.89 -2.24 -6.95
CA THR A 173 -2.44 -0.88 -6.58
C THR A 173 -3.14 0.13 -7.47
N GLU A 174 -2.89 1.44 -7.27
CA GLU A 174 -3.41 2.46 -8.16
C GLU A 174 -2.32 3.48 -8.53
N VAL A 175 -2.60 4.26 -9.57
CA VAL A 175 -1.60 5.10 -10.26
C VAL A 175 -0.92 6.14 -9.38
N SER A 176 -1.62 6.75 -8.38
CA SER A 176 -1.02 7.80 -7.57
C SER A 176 0.03 7.24 -6.62
N ASP A 177 -0.30 6.20 -5.85
CA ASP A 177 0.63 5.56 -4.92
C ASP A 177 1.72 4.76 -5.68
N ALA A 178 1.35 4.08 -6.77
CA ALA A 178 2.33 3.39 -7.62
C ALA A 178 3.40 4.33 -8.18
N SER A 179 3.08 5.61 -8.41
CA SER A 179 4.06 6.62 -8.87
C SER A 179 5.22 6.79 -7.88
N GLY A 180 4.94 6.64 -6.57
CA GLY A 180 5.92 6.69 -5.50
C GLY A 180 6.76 5.43 -5.31
N THR A 181 6.56 4.39 -6.14
CA THR A 181 7.40 3.19 -6.11
C THR A 181 8.76 3.36 -6.78
N LEU A 182 8.93 4.34 -7.64
CA LEU A 182 10.01 4.50 -8.62
C LEU A 182 9.97 3.46 -9.76
N LEU A 183 8.90 2.68 -9.88
CA LEU A 183 8.78 1.62 -10.89
C LEU A 183 7.66 1.88 -11.91
N LEU A 184 6.80 2.89 -11.67
CA LEU A 184 5.75 3.28 -12.59
C LEU A 184 6.28 4.22 -13.69
N ASP A 185 5.99 3.93 -14.94
CA ASP A 185 6.02 4.91 -16.02
C ASP A 185 4.81 5.83 -15.84
N VAL A 186 5.03 6.95 -15.17
CA VAL A 186 3.97 7.88 -14.76
C VAL A 186 3.21 8.45 -15.96
N GLN A 187 3.92 8.71 -17.07
CA GLN A 187 3.29 9.27 -18.28
C GLN A 187 2.31 8.28 -18.92
N ASN A 188 2.65 6.99 -18.93
CA ASN A 188 1.84 5.93 -19.53
C ASN A 188 1.00 5.16 -18.51
N ARG A 189 1.05 5.55 -17.22
CA ARG A 189 0.26 5.00 -16.11
C ARG A 189 0.35 3.46 -15.99
N LYS A 190 1.56 2.91 -16.19
CA LYS A 190 1.85 1.46 -16.17
C LYS A 190 3.26 1.20 -15.64
N TRP A 191 3.52 -0.03 -15.23
CA TRP A 191 4.86 -0.41 -14.79
C TRP A 191 5.91 -0.20 -15.89
N SER A 192 7.05 0.40 -15.53
CA SER A 192 8.17 0.67 -16.43
C SER A 192 8.96 -0.60 -16.72
N THR A 193 8.55 -1.36 -17.75
CA THR A 193 9.26 -2.58 -18.15
C THR A 193 10.71 -2.32 -18.53
N ALA A 194 11.01 -1.12 -19.04
CA ALA A 194 12.36 -0.71 -19.35
C ALA A 194 13.24 -0.59 -18.11
N LEU A 195 12.73 -0.01 -17.02
CA LEU A 195 13.47 0.10 -15.76
C LEU A 195 13.53 -1.27 -15.05
N LEU A 196 12.44 -2.01 -15.00
CA LEU A 196 12.42 -3.35 -14.41
C LEU A 196 13.49 -4.27 -15.03
N LYS A 197 13.62 -4.26 -16.36
CA LYS A 197 14.67 -5.01 -17.07
C LYS A 197 16.08 -4.57 -16.67
N LYS A 198 16.32 -3.27 -16.49
CA LYS A 198 17.62 -2.73 -16.08
C LYS A 198 17.99 -3.11 -14.64
N LEU A 199 16.97 -3.27 -13.79
CA LEU A 199 17.14 -3.64 -12.37
C LEU A 199 17.13 -5.15 -12.13
N ASP A 200 16.91 -5.97 -13.17
CA ASP A 200 16.70 -7.43 -13.08
C ASP A 200 15.54 -7.77 -12.13
N LEU A 201 14.45 -7.01 -12.22
CA LEU A 201 13.22 -7.24 -11.46
C LEU A 201 12.14 -7.82 -12.37
N SER A 202 11.45 -8.85 -11.89
CA SER A 202 10.30 -9.41 -12.59
C SER A 202 9.08 -8.51 -12.41
N LEU A 203 8.31 -8.33 -13.50
CA LEU A 203 7.01 -7.67 -13.43
C LEU A 203 6.02 -8.43 -12.51
N SER A 204 6.19 -9.74 -12.36
CA SER A 204 5.28 -10.59 -11.57
C SER A 204 5.28 -10.29 -10.06
N ILE A 205 6.28 -9.56 -9.56
CA ILE A 205 6.31 -9.16 -8.15
C ILE A 205 5.44 -7.94 -7.87
N LEU A 206 4.94 -7.27 -8.90
CA LEU A 206 4.16 -6.04 -8.79
C LEU A 206 2.68 -6.32 -9.06
N PRO A 207 1.76 -5.68 -8.31
CA PRO A 207 0.33 -5.86 -8.49
C PRO A 207 -0.19 -5.21 -9.78
N LYS A 208 -1.43 -5.52 -10.16
CA LYS A 208 -2.13 -4.80 -11.22
C LYS A 208 -2.38 -3.35 -10.83
N VAL A 209 -2.15 -2.43 -11.77
CA VAL A 209 -2.40 -0.99 -11.59
C VAL A 209 -3.82 -0.65 -12.04
N TYR A 210 -4.52 0.12 -11.21
CA TYR A 210 -5.88 0.63 -11.45
C TYR A 210 -5.87 2.16 -11.43
N GLU A 211 -6.93 2.79 -11.93
CA GLU A 211 -7.23 4.18 -11.63
C GLU A 211 -7.80 4.30 -10.20
N SER A 212 -7.70 5.50 -9.63
CA SER A 212 -8.08 5.72 -8.22
C SER A 212 -9.55 5.41 -7.92
N GLU A 213 -10.44 5.72 -8.86
CA GLU A 213 -11.89 5.52 -8.74
C GLU A 213 -12.37 4.13 -9.18
N GLU A 214 -11.52 3.35 -9.85
CA GLU A 214 -11.90 2.00 -10.31
C GLU A 214 -12.09 1.04 -9.13
N VAL A 215 -13.12 0.19 -9.22
CA VAL A 215 -13.31 -0.91 -8.27
C VAL A 215 -12.22 -1.94 -8.50
N SER A 216 -11.32 -2.07 -7.52
CA SER A 216 -10.17 -2.97 -7.56
C SER A 216 -10.40 -4.32 -6.89
N GLY A 217 -11.54 -4.50 -6.24
CA GLY A 217 -11.98 -5.73 -5.58
C GLY A 217 -13.24 -5.49 -4.75
N VAL A 218 -13.69 -6.55 -4.09
CA VAL A 218 -14.85 -6.51 -3.18
C VAL A 218 -14.52 -7.20 -1.87
N LEU A 219 -15.16 -6.82 -0.78
CA LEU A 219 -14.96 -7.48 0.52
C LEU A 219 -15.27 -8.97 0.41
N HIS A 220 -14.28 -9.82 0.72
CA HIS A 220 -14.50 -11.26 0.84
C HIS A 220 -15.15 -11.62 2.18
N GLN A 221 -15.67 -12.85 2.30
CA GLN A 221 -16.46 -13.30 3.45
C GLN A 221 -15.78 -13.07 4.80
N GLN A 222 -14.48 -13.40 4.92
CA GLN A 222 -13.77 -13.29 6.20
C GLN A 222 -13.63 -11.82 6.65
N ALA A 223 -13.19 -10.93 5.76
CA ALA A 223 -13.05 -9.51 6.06
C ALA A 223 -14.40 -8.86 6.37
N ALA A 224 -15.43 -9.17 5.58
CA ALA A 224 -16.78 -8.69 5.80
C ALA A 224 -17.31 -9.08 7.19
N THR A 225 -17.12 -10.34 7.61
CA THR A 225 -17.51 -10.82 8.93
C THR A 225 -16.75 -10.09 10.05
N GLN A 226 -15.43 -9.94 9.91
CA GLN A 226 -14.61 -9.24 10.91
C GLN A 226 -15.00 -7.77 11.04
N MET A 227 -15.26 -7.09 9.94
CA MET A 227 -15.64 -5.67 9.95
C MET A 227 -17.11 -5.43 10.32
N GLY A 228 -17.96 -6.44 10.20
CA GLY A 228 -19.42 -6.31 10.35
C GLY A 228 -20.09 -5.63 9.16
N LEU A 229 -19.53 -5.76 7.96
CA LEU A 229 -20.03 -5.18 6.70
C LEU A 229 -20.61 -6.26 5.78
N PRO A 230 -21.44 -5.89 4.78
CA PRO A 230 -21.90 -6.84 3.77
C PRO A 230 -20.74 -7.39 2.93
N VAL A 231 -20.77 -8.70 2.66
CA VAL A 231 -19.91 -9.34 1.66
C VAL A 231 -20.18 -8.71 0.29
N GLY A 232 -19.14 -8.53 -0.51
CA GLY A 232 -19.27 -7.93 -1.81
C GLY A 232 -19.28 -6.39 -1.82
N THR A 233 -19.11 -5.72 -0.65
CA THR A 233 -18.93 -4.26 -0.62
C THR A 233 -17.73 -3.87 -1.49
N PRO A 234 -17.89 -2.97 -2.49
CA PRO A 234 -16.81 -2.56 -3.38
C PRO A 234 -15.67 -1.86 -2.64
N VAL A 235 -14.43 -2.12 -3.08
CA VAL A 235 -13.21 -1.41 -2.66
C VAL A 235 -12.56 -0.80 -3.89
N VAL A 236 -12.43 0.54 -3.92
CA VAL A 236 -11.85 1.25 -5.06
C VAL A 236 -10.32 1.34 -4.98
N GLY A 237 -9.67 1.77 -6.06
CA GLY A 237 -8.22 1.97 -6.16
C GLY A 237 -7.67 2.84 -5.04
N GLY A 238 -8.34 3.92 -4.72
CA GLY A 238 -7.95 4.83 -3.64
C GLY A 238 -6.86 5.81 -4.05
N GLY A 239 -6.01 6.21 -3.10
CA GLY A 239 -4.93 7.17 -3.35
C GLY A 239 -3.78 7.03 -2.36
N GLY A 240 -2.59 7.51 -2.74
CA GLY A 240 -1.48 7.75 -1.81
C GLY A 240 -1.60 9.11 -1.13
N ASP A 241 -0.89 9.32 -0.02
CA ASP A 241 -0.81 10.61 0.70
C ASP A 241 -0.05 11.68 -0.12
#